data_e20d735e1b5510a93662d2667e0ad43b
#
_entry.id   e20d735e1b5510a93662d2667e0ad43b
#
_cell.length_a   1.000
_cell.length_b   1.000
_cell.length_c   1.000
_cell.angle_alpha   90.00
_cell.angle_beta   90.00
_cell.angle_gamma   90.00
#
_symmetry.space_group_name_H-M   'P 1'
#
loop_
_entity.id
_entity.type
_entity.pdbx_description
1 polymer ?
#
loop_
_entity_poly.entity_id
_entity_poly.type
_entity_poly.pdbx_seq_one_letter_code
_entity_poly.pdbx_strand_id
1 'polypeptide(L)'
;LILFVPLALLLMAIPLIGVWLSGQPVARYLEFPPTTQYVAHAPFSPLVFTLMLIGICVVVLPFVAWDLFYASLVREKIPTSSYFPHWGWAGVLLGVVAWVLAWTRQPWCAAIQPHLFSFQWLAYILVVNALKYRKTGECMVTHRTRYWIALFVASAIFWWFFEYLNRFVQNWYYDGVEDVVPVQYFLRATFPFSTVLPAVLGTYELLSEGTRRGRGLDGVIAIRPRHPRVLSGVALVAAVLGLAGIGIWPDSLYPLLWVSPLVIIS
;
A
#
# COMPACT_ATOMS: atom_id res chain seq x y z
N LEU A 1 -9.40 16.67 12.02
CA LEU A 1 -8.49 16.08 13.01
C LEU A 1 -9.24 15.44 14.19
N ILE A 2 -10.28 16.11 14.75
CA ILE A 2 -11.04 15.63 15.94
C ILE A 2 -11.74 14.29 15.70
N LEU A 3 -12.21 14.00 14.50
CA LEU A 3 -12.86 12.72 14.16
C LEU A 3 -11.87 11.60 13.83
N PHE A 4 -10.63 11.94 13.42
CA PHE A 4 -9.63 10.94 13.03
C PHE A 4 -9.13 10.09 14.20
N VAL A 5 -8.92 10.69 15.38
CA VAL A 5 -8.40 9.97 16.55
C VAL A 5 -9.41 8.91 17.05
N PRO A 6 -10.70 9.25 17.32
CA PRO A 6 -11.66 8.23 17.74
C PRO A 6 -11.89 7.15 16.66
N LEU A 7 -11.84 7.50 15.39
CA LEU A 7 -11.96 6.53 14.30
C LEU A 7 -10.78 5.56 14.26
N ALA A 8 -9.55 6.07 14.37
CA ALA A 8 -8.35 5.24 14.44
C ALA A 8 -8.37 4.30 15.66
N LEU A 9 -8.77 4.82 16.83
CA LEU A 9 -8.93 4.00 18.03
C LEU A 9 -10.01 2.92 17.87
N LEU A 10 -11.12 3.25 17.23
CA LEU A 10 -12.17 2.28 16.91
C LEU A 10 -11.63 1.17 16.00
N LEU A 11 -10.94 1.53 14.91
CA LEU A 11 -10.36 0.57 13.97
C LEU A 11 -9.31 -0.33 14.62
N MET A 12 -8.59 0.17 15.61
CA MET A 12 -7.64 -0.64 16.39
C MET A 12 -8.34 -1.52 17.43
N ALA A 13 -9.41 -1.04 18.06
CA ALA A 13 -10.11 -1.76 19.12
C ALA A 13 -10.95 -2.93 18.60
N ILE A 14 -11.62 -2.78 17.45
CA ILE A 14 -12.57 -3.77 16.93
C ILE A 14 -11.94 -5.17 16.75
N PRO A 15 -10.76 -5.34 16.11
CA PRO A 15 -10.13 -6.67 16.01
C PRO A 15 -9.76 -7.26 17.37
N LEU A 16 -9.28 -6.42 18.32
CA LEU A 16 -8.95 -6.87 19.68
C LEU A 16 -10.18 -7.34 20.46
N ILE A 17 -11.32 -6.69 20.26
CA ILE A 17 -12.61 -7.14 20.84
C ILE A 17 -12.96 -8.52 20.28
N GLY A 18 -12.78 -8.75 18.98
CA GLY A 18 -12.97 -10.06 18.36
C GLY A 18 -12.09 -11.15 18.96
N VAL A 19 -10.80 -10.87 19.15
CA VAL A 19 -9.85 -11.76 19.81
C VAL A 19 -10.29 -12.06 21.25
N TRP A 20 -10.67 -11.02 22.03
CA TRP A 20 -11.13 -11.20 23.39
C TRP A 20 -12.40 -12.07 23.47
N LEU A 21 -13.37 -11.85 22.58
CA LEU A 21 -14.59 -12.65 22.47
C LEU A 21 -14.31 -14.11 22.10
N SER A 22 -13.24 -14.38 21.35
CA SER A 22 -12.83 -15.75 21.01
C SER A 22 -12.05 -16.46 22.14
N GLY A 23 -11.82 -15.79 23.27
CA GLY A 23 -11.05 -16.33 24.38
C GLY A 23 -9.53 -16.43 24.14
N GLN A 24 -9.03 -15.82 23.07
CA GLN A 24 -7.61 -15.83 22.76
C GLN A 24 -6.84 -14.77 23.58
N PRO A 25 -5.57 -14.99 23.92
CA PRO A 25 -4.78 -14.05 24.69
C PRO A 25 -4.46 -12.80 23.87
N VAL A 26 -5.05 -11.67 24.19
CA VAL A 26 -4.86 -10.37 23.49
C VAL A 26 -3.39 -9.96 23.47
N ALA A 27 -2.60 -10.28 24.51
CA ALA A 27 -1.19 -9.95 24.60
C ALA A 27 -0.37 -10.48 23.40
N ARG A 28 -0.74 -11.63 22.84
CA ARG A 28 -0.09 -12.21 21.65
C ARG A 28 -0.17 -11.28 20.44
N TYR A 29 -1.28 -10.60 20.26
CA TYR A 29 -1.51 -9.68 19.14
C TYR A 29 -0.83 -8.32 19.33
N LEU A 30 -0.35 -8.03 20.53
CA LEU A 30 0.36 -6.80 20.89
C LEU A 30 1.88 -7.02 21.07
N GLU A 31 2.38 -8.23 20.81
CA GLU A 31 3.80 -8.55 20.82
C GLU A 31 4.58 -7.65 19.88
N PHE A 32 5.75 -7.14 20.34
CA PHE A 32 6.59 -6.27 19.52
C PHE A 32 8.08 -6.48 19.82
N PRO A 33 8.92 -6.81 18.84
CA PRO A 33 8.61 -7.15 17.45
C PRO A 33 7.71 -8.39 17.31
N PRO A 34 7.04 -8.58 16.13
CA PRO A 34 6.18 -9.73 15.89
C PRO A 34 7.02 -10.97 15.55
N THR A 35 7.37 -11.74 16.54
CA THR A 35 8.17 -12.97 16.37
C THR A 35 7.34 -14.23 16.36
N THR A 36 6.20 -14.23 17.06
CA THR A 36 5.36 -15.43 17.19
C THR A 36 4.41 -15.57 16.02
N GLN A 37 4.44 -16.74 15.37
CA GLN A 37 3.45 -17.16 14.37
C GLN A 37 2.40 -18.03 15.06
N TYR A 38 1.12 -17.68 14.89
CA TYR A 38 0.00 -18.37 15.53
C TYR A 38 -1.21 -18.57 14.61
N VAL A 39 -1.19 -18.00 13.40
CA VAL A 39 -2.22 -18.24 12.38
C VAL A 39 -1.77 -19.40 11.49
N ALA A 40 -2.52 -20.49 11.51
CA ALA A 40 -2.30 -21.61 10.59
C ALA A 40 -3.05 -21.33 9.30
N HIS A 41 -2.32 -21.05 8.22
CA HIS A 41 -2.93 -20.82 6.91
C HIS A 41 -3.31 -22.14 6.23
N ALA A 42 -4.41 -22.13 5.49
CA ALA A 42 -4.81 -23.23 4.65
C ALA A 42 -3.72 -23.52 3.60
N PRO A 43 -3.50 -24.80 3.21
CA PRO A 43 -2.54 -25.15 2.18
C PRO A 43 -2.94 -24.53 0.84
N PHE A 44 -1.93 -24.28 0.00
CA PHE A 44 -2.16 -23.72 -1.33
C PHE A 44 -3.10 -24.61 -2.16
N SER A 45 -4.17 -24.00 -2.67
CA SER A 45 -5.14 -24.67 -3.55
C SER A 45 -5.05 -24.07 -4.96
N PRO A 46 -4.57 -24.84 -5.97
CA PRO A 46 -4.51 -24.37 -7.35
C PRO A 46 -5.89 -23.97 -7.90
N LEU A 47 -6.94 -24.67 -7.47
CA LEU A 47 -8.31 -24.37 -7.89
C LEU A 47 -8.76 -23.00 -7.39
N VAL A 48 -8.59 -22.72 -6.09
CA VAL A 48 -8.96 -21.43 -5.48
C VAL A 48 -8.14 -20.31 -6.11
N PHE A 49 -6.83 -20.51 -6.29
CA PHE A 49 -5.96 -19.54 -6.95
C PHE A 49 -6.45 -19.22 -8.37
N THR A 50 -6.75 -20.25 -9.16
CA THR A 50 -7.20 -20.07 -10.54
C THR A 50 -8.55 -19.34 -10.61
N LEU A 51 -9.50 -19.71 -9.76
CA LEU A 51 -10.82 -19.05 -9.70
C LEU A 51 -10.69 -17.57 -9.28
N MET A 52 -9.85 -17.27 -8.29
CA MET A 52 -9.58 -15.89 -7.86
C MET A 52 -8.89 -15.09 -8.98
N LEU A 53 -7.89 -15.66 -9.63
CA LEU A 53 -7.20 -15.05 -10.75
C LEU A 53 -8.17 -14.72 -11.90
N ILE A 54 -8.99 -15.68 -12.30
CA ILE A 54 -10.01 -15.49 -13.33
C ILE A 54 -10.98 -14.37 -12.91
N GLY A 55 -11.47 -14.41 -11.66
CA GLY A 55 -12.38 -13.38 -11.13
C GLY A 55 -11.76 -11.97 -11.19
N ILE A 56 -10.52 -11.82 -10.78
CA ILE A 56 -9.78 -10.56 -10.86
C ILE A 56 -9.61 -10.13 -12.32
N CYS A 57 -9.20 -11.04 -13.20
CA CYS A 57 -9.03 -10.73 -14.62
C CYS A 57 -10.35 -10.30 -15.28
N VAL A 58 -11.46 -10.99 -15.02
CA VAL A 58 -12.78 -10.64 -15.55
C VAL A 58 -13.23 -9.26 -15.10
N VAL A 59 -12.92 -8.86 -13.87
CA VAL A 59 -13.28 -7.54 -13.36
C VAL A 59 -12.32 -6.45 -13.85
N VAL A 60 -11.01 -6.67 -13.76
CA VAL A 60 -10.00 -5.62 -13.99
C VAL A 60 -9.69 -5.41 -15.46
N LEU A 61 -9.53 -6.50 -16.26
CA LEU A 61 -9.09 -6.39 -17.66
C LEU A 61 -10.03 -5.57 -18.55
N PRO A 62 -11.38 -5.64 -18.44
CA PRO A 62 -12.25 -4.78 -19.21
C PRO A 62 -12.01 -3.28 -18.97
N PHE A 63 -11.80 -2.87 -17.72
CA PHE A 63 -11.51 -1.47 -17.38
C PHE A 63 -10.15 -1.03 -17.93
N VAL A 64 -9.13 -1.87 -17.76
CA VAL A 64 -7.78 -1.59 -18.30
C VAL A 64 -7.81 -1.52 -19.82
N ALA A 65 -8.44 -2.49 -20.48
CA ALA A 65 -8.54 -2.52 -21.93
C ALA A 65 -9.31 -1.30 -22.47
N TRP A 66 -10.40 -0.93 -21.81
CA TRP A 66 -11.19 0.24 -22.18
C TRP A 66 -10.39 1.54 -22.01
N ASP A 67 -9.69 1.71 -20.90
CA ASP A 67 -8.86 2.89 -20.64
C ASP A 67 -7.71 3.00 -21.66
N LEU A 68 -7.04 1.89 -21.95
CA LEU A 68 -5.97 1.84 -22.95
C LEU A 68 -6.49 2.14 -24.36
N PHE A 69 -7.64 1.57 -24.75
CA PHE A 69 -8.28 1.81 -26.03
C PHE A 69 -8.66 3.29 -26.18
N TYR A 70 -9.31 3.86 -25.15
CA TYR A 70 -9.70 5.27 -25.16
C TYR A 70 -8.49 6.20 -25.18
N ALA A 71 -7.44 5.90 -24.43
CA ALA A 71 -6.20 6.65 -24.43
C ALA A 71 -5.49 6.62 -25.81
N SER A 72 -5.67 5.54 -26.59
CA SER A 72 -5.11 5.43 -27.95
C SER A 72 -5.83 6.32 -28.98
N LEU A 73 -7.12 6.57 -28.76
CA LEU A 73 -7.95 7.42 -29.65
C LEU A 73 -7.67 8.91 -29.44
N VAL A 74 -7.23 9.30 -28.26
CA VAL A 74 -7.03 10.70 -27.89
C VAL A 74 -5.56 10.98 -27.65
N ARG A 75 -4.84 11.19 -28.74
CA ARG A 75 -3.42 11.56 -28.71
C ARG A 75 -3.27 13.07 -28.51
N GLU A 76 -3.17 13.54 -27.28
CA GLU A 76 -2.72 14.92 -27.02
C GLU A 76 -1.20 15.02 -27.21
N LYS A 77 -0.75 15.99 -28.00
CA LYS A 77 0.66 16.39 -28.02
C LYS A 77 0.97 17.03 -26.65
N ILE A 78 1.58 16.26 -25.77
CA ILE A 78 2.13 16.82 -24.54
C ILE A 78 3.36 17.59 -24.96
N PRO A 79 3.47 18.90 -24.68
CA PRO A 79 4.71 19.61 -24.87
C PRO A 79 5.77 18.95 -23.97
N THR A 80 6.72 18.26 -24.56
CA THR A 80 7.91 17.77 -23.84
C THR A 80 8.73 19.00 -23.50
N SER A 81 8.61 19.46 -22.28
CA SER A 81 9.05 20.80 -21.91
C SER A 81 10.47 20.86 -21.43
N SER A 82 11.07 19.82 -20.86
CA SER A 82 12.31 20.03 -20.14
C SER A 82 13.30 18.88 -20.22
N TYR A 83 14.54 19.19 -19.81
CA TYR A 83 15.60 18.23 -19.63
C TYR A 83 15.32 17.28 -18.46
N PHE A 84 15.91 16.10 -18.47
CA PHE A 84 15.90 15.22 -17.31
C PHE A 84 16.82 15.80 -16.22
N PRO A 85 16.33 16.12 -15.03
CA PRO A 85 17.07 16.89 -14.06
C PRO A 85 18.25 16.11 -13.44
N HIS A 86 19.27 16.83 -12.96
CA HIS A 86 20.46 16.21 -12.37
C HIS A 86 20.14 15.31 -11.17
N TRP A 87 19.18 15.72 -10.33
CA TRP A 87 18.74 14.89 -9.21
C TRP A 87 18.01 13.61 -9.66
N GLY A 88 17.43 13.60 -10.86
CA GLY A 88 16.89 12.38 -11.47
C GLY A 88 18.00 11.40 -11.85
N TRP A 89 19.12 11.90 -12.40
CA TRP A 89 20.31 11.07 -12.66
C TRP A 89 20.94 10.55 -11.36
N ALA A 90 20.95 11.35 -10.29
CA ALA A 90 21.35 10.87 -8.96
C ALA A 90 20.44 9.73 -8.48
N GLY A 91 19.13 9.81 -8.73
CA GLY A 91 18.18 8.72 -8.49
C GLY A 91 18.51 7.46 -9.29
N VAL A 92 18.84 7.59 -10.58
CA VAL A 92 19.26 6.44 -11.43
C VAL A 92 20.52 5.79 -10.87
N LEU A 93 21.53 6.60 -10.55
CA LEU A 93 22.79 6.10 -9.98
C LEU A 93 22.57 5.37 -8.64
N LEU A 94 21.78 5.98 -7.74
CA LEU A 94 21.40 5.36 -6.46
C LEU A 94 20.71 4.01 -6.69
N GLY A 95 19.78 3.94 -7.63
CA GLY A 95 19.05 2.72 -7.96
C GLY A 95 19.98 1.62 -8.48
N VAL A 96 20.88 1.94 -9.41
CA VAL A 96 21.85 0.98 -9.95
C VAL A 96 22.79 0.48 -8.84
N VAL A 97 23.34 1.38 -8.03
CA VAL A 97 24.25 1.01 -6.95
C VAL A 97 23.53 0.14 -5.91
N ALA A 98 22.35 0.57 -5.46
CA ALA A 98 21.57 -0.20 -4.48
C ALA A 98 21.16 -1.58 -5.03
N TRP A 99 20.82 -1.66 -6.31
CA TRP A 99 20.51 -2.93 -6.97
C TRP A 99 21.71 -3.88 -7.01
N VAL A 100 22.86 -3.39 -7.48
CA VAL A 100 24.10 -4.20 -7.54
C VAL A 100 24.49 -4.69 -6.15
N LEU A 101 24.47 -3.82 -5.13
CA LEU A 101 24.83 -4.19 -3.77
C LEU A 101 23.85 -5.21 -3.15
N ALA A 102 22.56 -5.10 -3.46
CA ALA A 102 21.55 -6.05 -2.98
C ALA A 102 21.79 -7.48 -3.49
N TRP A 103 22.23 -7.62 -4.74
CA TRP A 103 22.44 -8.94 -5.35
C TRP A 103 23.83 -9.51 -5.13
N THR A 104 24.87 -8.68 -4.99
CA THR A 104 26.25 -9.15 -4.87
C THR A 104 26.65 -9.58 -3.46
N ARG A 105 25.89 -9.17 -2.43
CA ARG A 105 26.10 -9.53 -1.02
C ARG A 105 27.55 -9.40 -0.55
N GLN A 106 28.18 -8.28 -0.86
CA GLN A 106 29.57 -8.02 -0.51
C GLN A 106 29.77 -7.91 1.01
N PRO A 107 30.80 -8.55 1.61
CA PRO A 107 31.02 -8.53 3.04
C PRO A 107 31.15 -7.13 3.63
N TRP A 108 31.78 -6.18 2.91
CA TRP A 108 31.99 -4.80 3.36
C TRP A 108 30.68 -3.98 3.42
N CYS A 109 29.62 -4.41 2.75
CA CYS A 109 28.32 -3.73 2.77
C CYS A 109 27.28 -4.42 3.68
N ALA A 110 27.66 -5.41 4.46
CA ALA A 110 26.74 -6.18 5.32
C ALA A 110 25.89 -5.28 6.23
N ALA A 111 26.46 -4.19 6.76
CA ALA A 111 25.73 -3.24 7.61
C ALA A 111 24.64 -2.45 6.86
N ILE A 112 24.83 -2.21 5.54
CA ILE A 112 23.89 -1.44 4.70
C ILE A 112 22.88 -2.38 4.05
N GLN A 113 23.18 -3.64 3.89
CA GLN A 113 22.38 -4.62 3.15
C GLN A 113 20.92 -4.69 3.56
N PRO A 114 20.55 -4.67 4.86
CA PRO A 114 19.16 -4.65 5.28
C PRO A 114 18.37 -3.41 4.84
N HIS A 115 19.06 -2.33 4.47
CA HIS A 115 18.46 -1.06 4.10
C HIS A 115 18.39 -0.83 2.57
N LEU A 116 19.00 -1.70 1.75
CA LEU A 116 19.10 -1.52 0.30
C LEU A 116 17.73 -1.45 -0.38
N PHE A 117 16.74 -2.18 0.13
CA PHE A 117 15.36 -2.08 -0.34
C PHE A 117 14.82 -0.64 -0.26
N SER A 118 15.04 0.04 0.85
CA SER A 118 14.60 1.43 1.04
C SER A 118 15.32 2.41 0.12
N PHE A 119 16.61 2.19 -0.14
CA PHE A 119 17.35 2.99 -1.09
C PHE A 119 16.89 2.77 -2.54
N GLN A 120 16.50 1.55 -2.91
CA GLN A 120 15.90 1.26 -4.21
C GLN A 120 14.56 2.00 -4.39
N TRP A 121 13.69 2.00 -3.35
CA TRP A 121 12.45 2.74 -3.39
C TRP A 121 12.64 4.25 -3.44
N LEU A 122 13.60 4.78 -2.69
CA LEU A 122 13.94 6.20 -2.76
C LEU A 122 14.45 6.59 -4.15
N ALA A 123 15.30 5.75 -4.75
CA ALA A 123 15.77 5.92 -6.12
C ALA A 123 14.59 5.92 -7.12
N TYR A 124 13.67 4.96 -6.98
CA TYR A 124 12.44 4.89 -7.78
C TYR A 124 11.62 6.18 -7.66
N ILE A 125 11.38 6.66 -6.43
CA ILE A 125 10.62 7.89 -6.17
C ILE A 125 11.28 9.10 -6.87
N LEU A 126 12.60 9.21 -6.78
CA LEU A 126 13.33 10.29 -7.46
C LEU A 126 13.19 10.17 -8.99
N VAL A 127 13.42 8.99 -9.56
CA VAL A 127 13.34 8.78 -11.02
C VAL A 127 11.93 9.06 -11.55
N VAL A 128 10.88 8.59 -10.87
CA VAL A 128 9.48 8.82 -11.26
C VAL A 128 9.14 10.31 -11.26
N ASN A 129 9.54 11.03 -10.22
CA ASN A 129 9.36 12.48 -10.16
C ASN A 129 10.21 13.23 -11.22
N ALA A 130 11.41 12.74 -11.54
CA ALA A 130 12.24 13.31 -12.59
C ALA A 130 11.65 13.10 -14.00
N LEU A 131 11.03 11.93 -14.24
CA LEU A 131 10.29 11.65 -15.46
C LEU A 131 9.06 12.55 -15.58
N LYS A 132 8.33 12.77 -14.49
CA LYS A 132 7.21 13.70 -14.43
C LYS A 132 7.68 15.12 -14.74
N TYR A 133 8.76 15.58 -14.09
CA TYR A 133 9.35 16.90 -14.33
C TYR A 133 9.77 17.06 -15.79
N ARG A 134 10.45 16.07 -16.37
CA ARG A 134 10.82 16.07 -17.79
C ARG A 134 9.60 16.22 -18.71
N LYS A 135 8.47 15.63 -18.33
CA LYS A 135 7.25 15.61 -19.13
C LYS A 135 6.49 16.94 -19.07
N THR A 136 6.43 17.57 -17.90
CA THR A 136 5.54 18.73 -17.66
C THR A 136 6.24 19.98 -17.14
N GLY A 137 7.51 19.90 -16.75
CA GLY A 137 8.24 20.98 -16.06
C GLY A 137 7.94 21.04 -14.55
N GLU A 138 7.02 20.22 -14.04
CA GLU A 138 6.56 20.25 -12.65
C GLU A 138 6.51 18.84 -12.04
N CYS A 139 6.79 18.72 -10.74
CA CYS A 139 6.62 17.50 -9.98
C CYS A 139 6.48 17.79 -8.47
N MET A 140 6.13 16.79 -7.67
CA MET A 140 5.99 16.96 -6.21
C MET A 140 7.28 17.44 -5.54
N VAL A 141 8.43 16.94 -5.98
CA VAL A 141 9.74 17.29 -5.40
C VAL A 141 10.03 18.79 -5.52
N THR A 142 9.71 19.41 -6.65
CA THR A 142 10.08 20.81 -6.95
C THR A 142 8.97 21.81 -6.63
N HIS A 143 7.72 21.49 -6.87
CA HIS A 143 6.59 22.42 -6.76
C HIS A 143 5.72 22.22 -5.53
N ARG A 144 5.73 21.00 -4.94
CA ARG A 144 4.95 20.67 -3.74
C ARG A 144 5.79 19.93 -2.70
N THR A 145 7.00 20.40 -2.46
CA THR A 145 8.01 19.76 -1.60
C THR A 145 7.47 19.45 -0.20
N ARG A 146 6.71 20.37 0.43
CA ARG A 146 6.10 20.15 1.75
C ARG A 146 5.11 18.97 1.72
N TYR A 147 4.28 18.91 0.69
CA TYR A 147 3.37 17.79 0.48
C TYR A 147 4.13 16.49 0.27
N TRP A 148 5.15 16.51 -0.58
CA TRP A 148 6.00 15.34 -0.84
C TRP A 148 6.67 14.81 0.43
N ILE A 149 7.22 15.67 1.29
CA ILE A 149 7.79 15.28 2.59
C ILE A 149 6.70 14.72 3.51
N ALA A 150 5.53 15.35 3.56
CA ALA A 150 4.41 14.88 4.39
C ALA A 150 3.93 13.47 3.98
N LEU A 151 4.06 13.10 2.70
CA LEU A 151 3.72 11.76 2.24
C LEU A 151 4.57 10.67 2.88
N PHE A 152 5.86 10.92 3.16
CA PHE A 152 6.71 9.94 3.85
C PHE A 152 6.22 9.68 5.27
N VAL A 153 5.86 10.73 6.00
CA VAL A 153 5.31 10.61 7.36
C VAL A 153 3.95 9.90 7.34
N ALA A 154 3.06 10.34 6.45
CA ALA A 154 1.74 9.72 6.29
C ALA A 154 1.86 8.25 5.89
N SER A 155 2.78 7.91 4.99
CA SER A 155 3.05 6.55 4.56
C SER A 155 3.52 5.66 5.70
N ALA A 156 4.44 6.14 6.54
CA ALA A 156 4.92 5.39 7.69
C ALA A 156 3.77 5.10 8.67
N ILE A 157 2.96 6.11 9.01
CA ILE A 157 1.80 5.94 9.90
C ILE A 157 0.81 4.95 9.32
N PHE A 158 0.47 5.10 8.04
CA PHE A 158 -0.46 4.24 7.33
C PHE A 158 0.03 2.78 7.31
N TRP A 159 1.32 2.56 7.01
CA TRP A 159 1.87 1.20 6.96
C TRP A 159 2.01 0.56 8.34
N TRP A 160 2.32 1.33 9.39
CA TRP A 160 2.29 0.83 10.76
C TRP A 160 0.88 0.41 11.20
N PHE A 161 -0.15 1.09 10.72
CA PHE A 161 -1.54 0.65 10.92
C PHE A 161 -1.80 -0.70 10.22
N PHE A 162 -1.34 -0.88 8.98
CA PHE A 162 -1.46 -2.17 8.28
C PHE A 162 -0.62 -3.26 8.94
N GLU A 163 0.56 -2.95 9.44
CA GLU A 163 1.38 -3.89 10.22
C GLU A 163 0.66 -4.35 11.49
N TYR A 164 0.00 -3.42 12.17
CA TYR A 164 -0.87 -3.76 13.29
C TYR A 164 -2.01 -4.69 12.87
N LEU A 165 -2.71 -4.41 11.77
CA LEU A 165 -3.79 -5.27 11.26
C LEU A 165 -3.26 -6.65 10.85
N ASN A 166 -2.06 -6.73 10.28
CA ASN A 166 -1.45 -7.99 9.91
C ASN A 166 -1.25 -8.96 11.08
N ARG A 167 -1.21 -8.44 12.32
CA ARG A 167 -1.12 -9.27 13.53
C ARG A 167 -2.28 -10.26 13.65
N PHE A 168 -3.44 -9.91 13.13
CA PHE A 168 -4.63 -10.74 13.25
C PHE A 168 -4.72 -11.83 12.19
N VAL A 169 -4.07 -11.66 11.05
CA VAL A 169 -4.15 -12.57 9.91
C VAL A 169 -2.81 -13.15 9.49
N GLN A 170 -1.69 -12.55 9.87
CA GLN A 170 -0.32 -12.95 9.56
C GLN A 170 -0.10 -13.32 8.08
N ASN A 171 -0.65 -12.50 7.15
CA ASN A 171 -0.50 -12.70 5.72
C ASN A 171 0.96 -12.56 5.23
N TRP A 172 1.77 -11.86 6.01
CA TRP A 172 3.22 -11.76 5.84
C TRP A 172 3.93 -11.75 7.18
N TYR A 173 5.19 -12.13 7.16
CA TYR A 173 6.12 -12.10 8.28
C TYR A 173 7.50 -11.69 7.79
N TYR A 174 8.38 -11.35 8.72
CA TYR A 174 9.74 -10.94 8.40
C TYR A 174 10.73 -11.93 8.98
N ASP A 175 11.61 -12.48 8.14
CA ASP A 175 12.70 -13.35 8.57
C ASP A 175 13.85 -12.53 9.17
N GLY A 176 14.55 -13.09 10.16
CA GLY A 176 15.72 -12.49 10.75
C GLY A 176 15.45 -11.32 11.68
N VAL A 177 14.27 -11.31 12.30
CA VAL A 177 13.88 -10.31 13.31
C VAL A 177 13.91 -10.83 14.74
N GLU A 178 14.20 -12.11 14.94
CA GLU A 178 14.13 -12.80 16.24
C GLU A 178 15.07 -12.18 17.29
N ASP A 179 16.28 -11.77 16.86
CA ASP A 179 17.29 -11.15 17.72
C ASP A 179 17.32 -9.62 17.65
N VAL A 180 16.33 -9.00 17.01
CA VAL A 180 16.30 -7.55 16.79
C VAL A 180 15.57 -6.87 17.95
N VAL A 181 16.25 -5.95 18.65
CA VAL A 181 15.61 -5.18 19.73
C VAL A 181 14.50 -4.28 19.18
N PRO A 182 13.43 -3.99 19.96
CA PRO A 182 12.23 -3.27 19.50
C PRO A 182 12.54 -1.95 18.78
N VAL A 183 13.47 -1.16 19.27
CA VAL A 183 13.84 0.14 18.66
C VAL A 183 14.47 -0.05 17.28
N GLN A 184 15.35 -1.04 17.14
CA GLN A 184 15.98 -1.34 15.84
C GLN A 184 14.94 -1.84 14.83
N TYR A 185 14.03 -2.72 15.27
CA TYR A 185 12.93 -3.18 14.43
C TYR A 185 12.07 -2.00 13.95
N PHE A 186 11.65 -1.13 14.88
CA PHE A 186 10.88 0.05 14.55
C PHE A 186 11.58 0.93 13.51
N LEU A 187 12.84 1.25 13.69
CA LEU A 187 13.59 2.10 12.75
C LEU A 187 13.79 1.43 11.39
N ARG A 188 14.16 0.13 11.39
CA ARG A 188 14.36 -0.65 10.15
C ARG A 188 13.09 -0.78 9.34
N ALA A 189 11.92 -0.94 9.98
CA ALA A 189 10.64 -1.06 9.31
C ALA A 189 10.06 0.31 8.89
N THR A 190 10.24 1.36 9.70
CA THR A 190 9.68 2.69 9.41
C THR A 190 10.23 3.28 8.12
N PHE A 191 11.51 3.06 7.83
CA PHE A 191 12.12 3.63 6.61
C PHE A 191 11.47 3.07 5.33
N PRO A 192 11.41 1.75 5.06
CA PRO A 192 10.69 1.23 3.89
C PRO A 192 9.20 1.60 3.91
N PHE A 193 8.53 1.58 5.05
CA PHE A 193 7.13 1.97 5.18
C PHE A 193 6.87 3.40 4.75
N SER A 194 7.82 4.30 4.99
CA SER A 194 7.69 5.71 4.61
C SER A 194 7.70 5.93 3.08
N THR A 195 8.24 5.01 2.30
CA THR A 195 8.45 5.19 0.86
C THR A 195 7.23 4.84 0.00
N VAL A 196 6.24 4.13 0.54
CA VAL A 196 5.13 3.55 -0.24
C VAL A 196 4.23 4.63 -0.85
N LEU A 197 3.66 5.54 -0.04
CA LEU A 197 2.78 6.58 -0.58
C LEU A 197 3.50 7.54 -1.55
N PRO A 198 4.72 8.02 -1.28
CA PRO A 198 5.46 8.82 -2.25
C PRO A 198 5.69 8.09 -3.59
N ALA A 199 5.96 6.79 -3.55
CA ALA A 199 6.14 5.98 -4.76
C ALA A 199 4.83 5.83 -5.54
N VAL A 200 3.75 5.44 -4.87
CA VAL A 200 2.43 5.24 -5.49
C VAL A 200 1.89 6.53 -6.09
N LEU A 201 1.88 7.62 -5.31
CA LEU A 201 1.33 8.90 -5.78
C LEU A 201 2.22 9.55 -6.84
N GLY A 202 3.55 9.42 -6.75
CA GLY A 202 4.46 9.87 -7.80
C GLY A 202 4.21 9.14 -9.12
N THR A 203 4.00 7.82 -9.05
CA THR A 203 3.66 7.02 -10.22
C THR A 203 2.30 7.41 -10.78
N TYR A 204 1.30 7.60 -9.92
CA TYR A 204 -0.02 8.07 -10.33
C TYR A 204 0.07 9.41 -11.08
N GLU A 205 0.81 10.40 -10.55
CA GLU A 205 1.00 11.68 -11.22
C GLU A 205 1.71 11.56 -12.56
N LEU A 206 2.74 10.72 -12.66
CA LEU A 206 3.43 10.48 -13.93
C LEU A 206 2.50 9.86 -14.97
N LEU A 207 1.64 8.91 -14.57
CA LEU A 207 0.75 8.19 -15.46
C LEU A 207 -0.51 8.98 -15.81
N SER A 208 -1.03 9.80 -14.91
CA SER A 208 -2.25 10.57 -15.13
C SER A 208 -2.05 11.79 -16.03
N GLU A 209 -0.81 12.29 -16.13
CA GLU A 209 -0.51 13.46 -16.95
C GLU A 209 -0.49 13.16 -18.45
N GLY A 210 -1.22 14.00 -19.20
CA GLY A 210 -1.28 13.97 -20.67
C GLY A 210 -1.85 12.70 -21.28
N THR A 211 -2.41 11.87 -20.44
CA THR A 211 -3.35 10.83 -20.87
C THR A 211 -4.69 11.21 -20.28
N ARG A 212 -5.74 11.19 -21.09
CA ARG A 212 -7.12 11.20 -20.59
C ARG A 212 -7.45 9.87 -19.90
N ARG A 213 -6.44 9.25 -19.25
CA ARG A 213 -6.63 8.03 -18.47
C ARG A 213 -7.67 8.30 -17.39
N GLY A 214 -8.63 7.43 -17.27
CA GLY A 214 -9.79 7.63 -16.40
C GLY A 214 -10.96 8.36 -17.08
N ARG A 215 -10.77 9.26 -18.06
CA ARG A 215 -11.90 9.87 -18.79
C ARG A 215 -12.70 8.88 -19.65
N GLY A 216 -12.06 7.79 -20.10
CA GLY A 216 -12.76 6.69 -20.71
C GLY A 216 -13.78 6.04 -19.77
N LEU A 217 -13.53 6.13 -18.46
CA LEU A 217 -14.42 5.59 -17.44
C LEU A 217 -15.60 6.52 -17.11
N ASP A 218 -15.56 7.80 -17.52
CA ASP A 218 -16.67 8.74 -17.34
C ASP A 218 -17.96 8.28 -18.07
N GLY A 219 -17.80 7.45 -19.10
CA GLY A 219 -18.92 6.84 -19.85
C GLY A 219 -19.41 5.50 -19.30
N VAL A 220 -18.80 4.98 -18.23
CA VAL A 220 -19.24 3.72 -17.61
C VAL A 220 -20.55 3.95 -16.86
N ILE A 221 -21.45 2.96 -16.93
CA ILE A 221 -22.77 3.02 -16.30
C ILE A 221 -22.63 3.28 -14.81
N ALA A 222 -23.12 4.44 -14.37
CA ALA A 222 -23.16 4.77 -12.96
C ALA A 222 -24.21 3.93 -12.24
N ILE A 223 -23.79 3.02 -11.39
CA ILE A 223 -24.69 2.26 -10.54
C ILE A 223 -25.22 3.19 -9.44
N ARG A 224 -26.51 3.53 -9.51
CA ARG A 224 -27.17 4.36 -8.52
C ARG A 224 -28.08 3.48 -7.65
N PRO A 225 -27.66 3.13 -6.43
CA PRO A 225 -28.48 2.29 -5.56
C PRO A 225 -29.79 3.00 -5.20
N ARG A 226 -30.88 2.24 -5.20
CA ARG A 226 -32.22 2.77 -4.86
C ARG A 226 -32.31 3.31 -3.44
N HIS A 227 -31.59 2.67 -2.51
CA HIS A 227 -31.57 3.03 -1.10
C HIS A 227 -30.13 3.19 -0.58
N PRO A 228 -29.41 4.30 -0.91
CA PRO A 228 -27.99 4.45 -0.61
C PRO A 228 -27.71 4.41 0.91
N ARG A 229 -28.58 5.01 1.73
CA ARG A 229 -28.40 5.01 3.20
C ARG A 229 -28.51 3.61 3.81
N VAL A 230 -29.43 2.79 3.32
CA VAL A 230 -29.58 1.39 3.78
C VAL A 230 -28.35 0.59 3.37
N LEU A 231 -27.90 0.74 2.11
CA LEU A 231 -26.73 0.05 1.62
C LEU A 231 -25.45 0.44 2.41
N SER A 232 -25.27 1.73 2.68
CA SER A 232 -24.14 2.20 3.50
C SER A 232 -24.23 1.67 4.94
N GLY A 233 -25.41 1.64 5.53
CA GLY A 233 -25.59 1.06 6.87
C GLY A 233 -25.28 -0.44 6.92
N VAL A 234 -25.76 -1.20 5.93
CA VAL A 234 -25.46 -2.65 5.82
C VAL A 234 -23.96 -2.87 5.60
N ALA A 235 -23.33 -2.10 4.71
CA ALA A 235 -21.90 -2.18 4.46
C ALA A 235 -21.08 -1.87 5.73
N LEU A 236 -21.46 -0.84 6.46
CA LEU A 236 -20.82 -0.48 7.74
C LEU A 236 -20.93 -1.59 8.78
N VAL A 237 -22.13 -2.14 8.98
CA VAL A 237 -22.34 -3.26 9.90
C VAL A 237 -21.52 -4.48 9.48
N ALA A 238 -21.55 -4.84 8.21
CA ALA A 238 -20.76 -5.93 7.66
C ALA A 238 -19.26 -5.71 7.86
N ALA A 239 -18.76 -4.48 7.65
CA ALA A 239 -17.38 -4.11 7.87
C ALA A 239 -16.96 -4.24 9.34
N VAL A 240 -17.77 -3.75 10.27
CA VAL A 240 -17.50 -3.86 11.71
C VAL A 240 -17.52 -5.31 12.18
N LEU A 241 -18.54 -6.09 11.77
CA LEU A 241 -18.64 -7.51 12.08
C LEU A 241 -17.51 -8.32 11.45
N GLY A 242 -17.13 -7.99 10.19
CA GLY A 242 -16.00 -8.61 9.52
C GLY A 242 -14.69 -8.35 10.25
N LEU A 243 -14.45 -7.10 10.64
CA LEU A 243 -13.22 -6.71 11.35
C LEU A 243 -13.14 -7.36 12.76
N ALA A 244 -14.26 -7.47 13.47
CA ALA A 244 -14.32 -8.19 14.74
C ALA A 244 -14.16 -9.71 14.55
N GLY A 245 -14.80 -10.25 13.52
CA GLY A 245 -14.77 -11.69 13.20
C GLY A 245 -13.40 -12.24 12.84
N ILE A 246 -12.47 -11.40 12.44
CA ILE A 246 -11.09 -11.80 12.12
C ILE A 246 -10.38 -12.43 13.32
N GLY A 247 -10.66 -11.97 14.53
CA GLY A 247 -10.12 -12.58 15.75
C GLY A 247 -10.63 -14.01 16.01
N ILE A 248 -11.69 -14.42 15.33
CA ILE A 248 -12.32 -15.74 15.47
C ILE A 248 -12.00 -16.65 14.27
N TRP A 249 -12.10 -16.08 13.04
CA TRP A 249 -11.89 -16.81 11.78
C TRP A 249 -10.91 -16.07 10.85
N PRO A 250 -9.62 -15.98 11.21
CA PRO A 250 -8.63 -15.22 10.44
C PRO A 250 -8.51 -15.71 8.99
N ASP A 251 -8.52 -17.02 8.74
CA ASP A 251 -8.36 -17.59 7.41
C ASP A 251 -9.52 -17.31 6.45
N SER A 252 -10.74 -17.19 6.99
CA SER A 252 -11.93 -16.98 6.17
C SER A 252 -12.23 -15.50 5.96
N LEU A 253 -11.91 -14.66 6.94
CA LEU A 253 -12.31 -13.25 6.97
C LEU A 253 -11.16 -12.29 6.67
N TYR A 254 -9.93 -12.79 6.39
CA TYR A 254 -8.77 -11.94 6.09
C TYR A 254 -9.03 -10.87 5.01
N PRO A 255 -9.85 -11.09 3.95
CA PRO A 255 -10.11 -10.03 2.98
C PRO A 255 -10.85 -8.85 3.60
N LEU A 256 -11.71 -9.09 4.59
CA LEU A 256 -12.46 -8.04 5.28
C LEU A 256 -11.55 -7.16 6.15
N LEU A 257 -10.42 -7.69 6.62
CA LEU A 257 -9.41 -6.90 7.33
C LEU A 257 -8.92 -5.72 6.47
N TRP A 258 -8.71 -5.95 5.19
CA TRP A 258 -8.19 -4.95 4.26
C TRP A 258 -9.25 -4.00 3.72
N VAL A 259 -10.49 -4.50 3.57
CA VAL A 259 -11.60 -3.73 2.99
C VAL A 259 -12.38 -2.96 4.05
N SER A 260 -12.59 -3.55 5.23
CA SER A 260 -13.42 -2.94 6.28
C SER A 260 -12.97 -1.55 6.74
N PRO A 261 -11.66 -1.26 6.92
CA PRO A 261 -11.22 0.08 7.27
C PRO A 261 -11.62 1.13 6.24
N LEU A 262 -11.56 0.79 4.95
CA LEU A 262 -11.97 1.69 3.86
C LEU A 262 -13.46 1.98 3.92
N VAL A 263 -14.28 0.96 4.16
CA VAL A 263 -15.74 1.11 4.29
C VAL A 263 -16.13 1.91 5.53
N ILE A 264 -15.41 1.75 6.65
CA ILE A 264 -15.68 2.47 7.90
C ILE A 264 -15.28 3.95 7.78
N ILE A 265 -14.25 4.27 6.99
CA ILE A 265 -13.76 5.64 6.79
C ILE A 265 -14.58 6.39 5.73
N SER A 266 -15.16 5.71 4.76
CA SER A 266 -15.94 6.30 3.65
C SER A 266 -17.35 6.72 4.08
#